data_34ddf8ae9f0a74b7c3b7c7726778aa32
#
_entry.id   34ddf8ae9f0a74b7c3b7c7726778aa32
#
_cell.length_a   1.000
_cell.length_b   1.000
_cell.length_c   1.000
_cell.angle_alpha   90.00
_cell.angle_beta   90.00
_cell.angle_gamma   90.00
#
_symmetry.space_group_name_H-M   'P 1'
#
loop_
_entity.id
_entity.type
_entity.pdbx_description
1 polymer ?
#
loop_
_entity_poly.entity_id
_entity_poly.type
_entity_poly.pdbx_seq_one_letter_code
_entity_poly.pdbx_strand_id
1 'polypeptide(L)'
;MRSNQVRKLVYVIGMGPGNFEQMTFEARRALEQSDVIVGYTVYVDLLREHFPDKQFLTTPMRQEVERCRMAFEEAGQGKTVAMVCSGDAGVYGMSGLILELQQEYLECEVEVVSGVTAALAGGAVLGAPLMHDFAVISLSDLLTPWEKIE
;
A
#
# COMPACT_ATOMS: atom_id res chain seq x y z
N MET A 1 -5.25 28.53 22.15
CA MET A 1 -6.00 28.11 20.94
C MET A 1 -5.10 27.13 20.18
N ARG A 2 -5.42 25.85 20.18
CA ARG A 2 -4.75 24.91 19.28
C ARG A 2 -5.26 25.23 17.88
N SER A 3 -4.38 25.71 17.00
CA SER A 3 -4.70 25.88 15.59
C SER A 3 -5.22 24.53 15.07
N ASN A 4 -6.37 24.52 14.45
CA ASN A 4 -6.95 23.35 13.77
C ASN A 4 -6.11 23.12 12.49
N GLN A 5 -4.87 22.68 12.68
CA GLN A 5 -3.98 22.41 11.56
C GLN A 5 -4.51 21.12 10.92
N VAL A 6 -4.99 21.23 9.70
CA VAL A 6 -5.46 20.09 8.91
C VAL A 6 -4.31 19.11 8.79
N ARG A 7 -4.50 17.88 9.25
CA ARG A 7 -3.49 16.83 9.22
C ARG A 7 -3.25 16.42 7.77
N LYS A 8 -2.03 16.53 7.31
CA LYS A 8 -1.60 16.09 5.97
C LYS A 8 -1.10 14.67 6.08
N LEU A 9 -1.97 13.71 5.83
CA LEU A 9 -1.73 12.30 6.13
C LEU A 9 -1.78 11.43 4.88
N VAL A 10 -0.78 10.58 4.73
CA VAL A 10 -0.73 9.50 3.75
C VAL A 10 -0.70 8.16 4.49
N TYR A 11 -1.76 7.38 4.37
CA TYR A 11 -1.74 5.96 4.72
C TYR A 11 -1.09 5.15 3.60
N VAL A 12 -0.17 4.25 3.94
CA VAL A 12 0.36 3.26 3.00
C VAL A 12 -0.19 1.91 3.39
N ILE A 13 -1.14 1.41 2.61
CA ILE A 13 -2.04 0.33 3.01
C ILE A 13 -1.75 -0.94 2.22
N GLY A 14 -1.43 -2.02 2.93
CA GLY A 14 -1.50 -3.36 2.39
C GLY A 14 -2.95 -3.83 2.31
N MET A 15 -3.49 -3.99 1.10
CA MET A 15 -4.88 -4.36 0.90
C MET A 15 -5.15 -5.87 0.96
N GLY A 16 -4.12 -6.67 1.27
CA GLY A 16 -4.23 -8.12 1.28
C GLY A 16 -4.13 -8.75 -0.12
N PRO A 17 -4.47 -10.03 -0.26
CA PRO A 17 -4.23 -10.79 -1.49
C PRO A 17 -5.25 -10.54 -2.62
N GLY A 18 -6.15 -9.58 -2.45
CA GLY A 18 -7.11 -9.15 -3.48
C GLY A 18 -8.59 -9.42 -3.15
N ASN A 19 -8.88 -10.24 -2.15
CA ASN A 19 -10.23 -10.44 -1.65
C ASN A 19 -10.52 -9.46 -0.50
N PHE A 20 -11.63 -8.75 -0.59
CA PHE A 20 -12.04 -7.77 0.43
C PHE A 20 -12.19 -8.37 1.83
N GLU A 21 -12.64 -9.63 1.94
CA GLU A 21 -12.76 -10.34 3.22
C GLU A 21 -11.41 -10.61 3.90
N GLN A 22 -10.33 -10.65 3.14
CA GLN A 22 -8.97 -10.86 3.65
C GLN A 22 -8.22 -9.55 3.94
N MET A 23 -8.89 -8.42 3.77
CA MET A 23 -8.39 -7.13 4.20
C MET A 23 -8.45 -7.01 5.72
N THR A 24 -7.42 -6.44 6.34
CA THR A 24 -7.46 -6.17 7.78
C THR A 24 -8.50 -5.10 8.11
N PHE A 25 -9.09 -5.16 9.30
CA PHE A 25 -10.02 -4.11 9.76
C PHE A 25 -9.35 -2.72 9.82
N GLU A 26 -8.06 -2.68 10.11
CA GLU A 26 -7.29 -1.44 10.13
C GLU A 26 -7.17 -0.84 8.72
N ALA A 27 -6.80 -1.67 7.73
CA ALA A 27 -6.73 -1.26 6.32
C ALA A 27 -8.08 -0.72 5.83
N ARG A 28 -9.15 -1.44 6.11
CA ARG A 28 -10.51 -1.00 5.76
C ARG A 28 -10.85 0.35 6.38
N ARG A 29 -10.62 0.52 7.68
CA ARG A 29 -10.88 1.78 8.38
C ARG A 29 -10.06 2.94 7.83
N ALA A 30 -8.78 2.71 7.52
CA ALA A 30 -7.92 3.74 6.90
C ALA A 30 -8.45 4.15 5.52
N LEU A 31 -8.93 3.19 4.70
CA LEU A 31 -9.59 3.48 3.42
C LEU A 31 -10.88 4.28 3.61
N GLU A 32 -11.72 3.90 4.56
CA GLU A 32 -12.96 4.60 4.88
C GLU A 32 -12.72 6.07 5.31
N GLN A 33 -11.64 6.33 6.03
CA GLN A 33 -11.24 7.65 6.51
C GLN A 33 -10.54 8.52 5.47
N SER A 34 -10.08 7.94 4.37
CA SER A 34 -9.35 8.66 3.32
C SER A 34 -10.30 9.36 2.35
N ASP A 35 -9.89 10.52 1.86
CA ASP A 35 -10.60 11.28 0.82
C ASP A 35 -10.23 10.76 -0.58
N VAL A 36 -8.97 10.36 -0.74
CA VAL A 36 -8.37 9.94 -2.02
C VAL A 36 -7.69 8.59 -1.85
N ILE A 37 -7.91 7.71 -2.81
CA ILE A 37 -7.23 6.41 -2.92
C ILE A 37 -6.31 6.46 -4.14
N VAL A 38 -5.01 6.28 -3.91
CA VAL A 38 -3.94 6.28 -4.93
C VAL A 38 -3.37 4.88 -5.06
N GLY A 39 -3.19 4.39 -6.27
CA GLY A 39 -2.62 3.06 -6.47
C GLY A 39 -2.34 2.70 -7.92
N TYR A 40 -1.78 1.52 -8.11
CA TYR A 40 -1.73 0.89 -9.42
C TYR A 40 -3.14 0.56 -9.90
N THR A 41 -3.42 0.81 -11.17
CA THR A 41 -4.77 0.73 -11.76
C THR A 41 -5.51 -0.56 -11.38
N VAL A 42 -4.85 -1.72 -11.52
CA VAL A 42 -5.47 -3.02 -11.22
C VAL A 42 -5.90 -3.15 -9.76
N TYR A 43 -5.10 -2.63 -8.81
CA TYR A 43 -5.43 -2.70 -7.39
C TYR A 43 -6.56 -1.74 -7.01
N VAL A 44 -6.53 -0.55 -7.60
CA VAL A 44 -7.58 0.46 -7.40
C VAL A 44 -8.93 -0.04 -7.91
N ASP A 45 -8.95 -0.72 -9.04
CA ASP A 45 -10.19 -1.24 -9.63
C ASP A 45 -10.88 -2.27 -8.72
N LEU A 46 -10.13 -3.04 -7.94
CA LEU A 46 -10.67 -3.96 -6.94
C LEU A 46 -11.39 -3.25 -5.78
N LEU A 47 -11.09 -1.97 -5.54
CA LEU A 47 -11.64 -1.20 -4.43
C LEU A 47 -12.84 -0.34 -4.83
N ARG A 48 -13.05 -0.06 -6.11
CA ARG A 48 -14.10 0.86 -6.58
C ARG A 48 -15.51 0.48 -6.14
N GLU A 49 -15.81 -0.81 -6.15
CA GLU A 49 -17.13 -1.31 -5.73
C GLU A 49 -17.40 -1.11 -4.24
N HIS A 50 -16.32 -1.16 -3.43
CA HIS A 50 -16.42 -1.06 -1.98
C HIS A 50 -16.37 0.38 -1.45
N PHE A 51 -15.82 1.31 -2.25
CA PHE A 51 -15.63 2.71 -1.87
C PHE A 51 -16.09 3.67 -2.99
N PRO A 52 -17.38 3.62 -3.41
CA PRO A 52 -17.86 4.34 -4.59
C PRO A 52 -17.78 5.88 -4.46
N ASP A 53 -17.77 6.39 -3.23
CA ASP A 53 -17.75 7.84 -2.96
C ASP A 53 -16.33 8.43 -2.86
N LYS A 54 -15.29 7.61 -3.04
CA LYS A 54 -13.91 8.08 -2.95
C LYS A 54 -13.39 8.56 -4.31
N GLN A 55 -12.48 9.53 -4.25
CA GLN A 55 -11.69 9.92 -5.40
C GLN A 55 -10.58 8.86 -5.63
N PHE A 56 -10.42 8.42 -6.86
CA PHE A 56 -9.39 7.45 -7.23
C PHE A 56 -8.38 8.07 -8.18
N LEU A 57 -7.10 7.94 -7.85
CA LEU A 57 -5.98 8.33 -8.70
C LEU A 57 -5.12 7.11 -8.99
N THR A 58 -4.81 6.90 -10.25
CA THR A 58 -4.07 5.71 -10.69
C THR A 58 -2.87 6.08 -11.52
N THR A 59 -1.84 5.26 -11.42
CA THR A 59 -0.70 5.29 -12.34
C THR A 59 -0.49 3.89 -12.93
N PRO A 60 0.03 3.79 -14.15
CA PRO A 60 0.43 2.51 -14.72
C PRO A 60 1.62 1.91 -13.95
N MET A 61 1.99 0.68 -14.32
CA MET A 61 3.17 -0.01 -13.80
C MET A 61 4.46 0.78 -14.11
N ARG A 62 5.46 0.66 -13.26
CA ARG A 62 6.76 1.35 -13.35
C ARG A 62 6.70 2.87 -13.16
N GLN A 63 5.68 3.36 -12.48
CA GLN A 63 5.54 4.76 -12.08
C GLN A 63 5.38 4.87 -10.56
N GLU A 64 6.18 4.12 -9.81
CA GLU A 64 6.10 4.04 -8.35
C GLU A 64 6.44 5.39 -7.69
N VAL A 65 7.50 6.05 -8.17
CA VAL A 65 7.92 7.37 -7.67
C VAL A 65 6.84 8.42 -7.93
N GLU A 66 6.28 8.44 -9.13
CA GLU A 66 5.19 9.35 -9.50
C GLU A 66 3.94 9.12 -8.64
N ARG A 67 3.61 7.85 -8.37
CA ARG A 67 2.52 7.47 -7.48
C ARG A 67 2.72 7.99 -6.06
N CYS A 68 3.93 7.90 -5.51
CA CYS A 68 4.26 8.46 -4.21
C CYS A 68 4.13 9.99 -4.19
N ARG A 69 4.64 10.68 -5.20
CA ARG A 69 4.53 12.14 -5.32
C ARG A 69 3.09 12.59 -5.40
N MET A 70 2.29 11.92 -6.22
CA MET A 70 0.85 12.17 -6.32
C MET A 70 0.15 12.07 -4.96
N ALA A 71 0.50 11.04 -4.15
CA ALA A 71 -0.05 10.89 -2.82
C ALA A 71 0.33 12.05 -1.88
N PHE A 72 1.58 12.51 -1.91
CA PHE A 72 2.03 13.65 -1.11
C PHE A 72 1.42 14.97 -1.58
N GLU A 73 1.27 15.19 -2.87
CA GLU A 73 0.64 16.39 -3.44
C GLU A 73 -0.82 16.52 -3.01
N GLU A 74 -1.58 15.43 -3.03
CA GLU A 74 -2.96 15.41 -2.54
C GLU A 74 -3.03 15.64 -1.02
N ALA A 75 -2.14 15.02 -0.26
CA ALA A 75 -2.04 15.25 1.19
C ALA A 75 -1.63 16.70 1.50
N GLY A 76 -0.74 17.27 0.70
CA GLY A 76 -0.34 18.69 0.79
C GLY A 76 -1.51 19.66 0.68
N GLN A 77 -2.56 19.30 -0.06
CA GLN A 77 -3.81 20.05 -0.18
C GLN A 77 -4.75 19.90 1.02
N GLY A 78 -4.35 19.13 2.04
CA GLY A 78 -5.14 18.91 3.26
C GLY A 78 -6.10 17.71 3.19
N LYS A 79 -5.95 16.84 2.20
CA LYS A 79 -6.69 15.59 2.09
C LYS A 79 -6.01 14.47 2.87
N THR A 80 -6.79 13.54 3.39
CA THR A 80 -6.28 12.24 3.87
C THR A 80 -6.19 11.29 2.68
N VAL A 81 -5.02 10.74 2.44
CA VAL A 81 -4.72 9.92 1.27
C VAL A 81 -4.44 8.49 1.68
N ALA A 82 -5.03 7.52 0.98
CA ALA A 82 -4.68 6.11 1.07
C ALA A 82 -3.89 5.70 -0.17
N MET A 83 -2.61 5.36 -0.02
CA MET A 83 -1.84 4.72 -1.08
C MET A 83 -1.88 3.21 -0.89
N VAL A 84 -2.45 2.49 -1.85
CA VAL A 84 -2.71 1.05 -1.74
C VAL A 84 -1.66 0.19 -2.43
N CYS A 85 -1.31 -0.91 -1.77
CA CYS A 85 -0.41 -1.95 -2.24
C CYS A 85 -1.12 -3.29 -2.19
N SER A 86 -0.83 -4.18 -3.11
CA SER A 86 -1.23 -5.59 -3.01
C SER A 86 -0.47 -6.27 -1.86
N GLY A 87 -1.12 -7.20 -1.18
CA GLY A 87 -0.53 -7.93 -0.07
C GLY A 87 -0.26 -7.04 1.13
N ASP A 88 1.00 -6.95 1.53
CA ASP A 88 1.49 -6.10 2.61
C ASP A 88 2.30 -4.92 2.08
N ALA A 89 2.14 -3.74 2.69
CA ALA A 89 2.81 -2.53 2.25
C ALA A 89 4.34 -2.57 2.40
N GLY A 90 4.86 -3.40 3.30
CA GLY A 90 6.29 -3.55 3.59
C GLY A 90 6.95 -4.73 2.88
N VAL A 91 6.16 -5.70 2.37
CA VAL A 91 6.69 -6.88 1.67
C VAL A 91 6.61 -6.66 0.16
N TYR A 92 7.71 -6.22 -0.45
CA TYR A 92 7.76 -5.79 -1.86
C TYR A 92 6.71 -4.73 -2.23
N GLY A 93 6.24 -3.99 -1.23
CA GLY A 93 5.26 -2.92 -1.37
C GLY A 93 5.91 -1.54 -1.47
N MET A 94 5.08 -0.51 -1.28
CA MET A 94 5.48 0.89 -1.49
C MET A 94 6.01 1.59 -0.23
N SER A 95 5.95 0.93 0.96
CA SER A 95 6.29 1.61 2.22
C SER A 95 7.74 2.11 2.28
N GLY A 96 8.69 1.34 1.75
CA GLY A 96 10.09 1.77 1.70
C GLY A 96 10.28 3.04 0.86
N LEU A 97 9.73 3.05 -0.34
CA LEU A 97 9.87 4.18 -1.27
C LEU A 97 9.17 5.46 -0.75
N ILE A 98 7.97 5.33 -0.18
CA ILE A 98 7.26 6.51 0.30
C ILE A 98 7.92 7.11 1.54
N LEU A 99 8.47 6.28 2.43
CA LEU A 99 9.21 6.75 3.59
C LEU A 99 10.53 7.45 3.19
N GLU A 100 11.18 6.98 2.13
CA GLU A 100 12.35 7.65 1.56
C GLU A 100 11.96 9.02 0.99
N LEU A 101 10.92 9.09 0.18
CA LEU A 101 10.45 10.34 -0.45
C LEU A 101 9.80 11.31 0.55
N GLN A 102 9.36 10.85 1.73
CA GLN A 102 8.81 11.72 2.78
C GLN A 102 9.77 12.82 3.20
N GLN A 103 11.07 12.62 3.04
CA GLN A 103 12.08 13.64 3.33
C GLN A 103 11.95 14.89 2.45
N GLU A 104 11.31 14.78 1.29
CA GLU A 104 10.99 15.91 0.39
C GLU A 104 9.65 16.59 0.78
N TYR A 105 8.84 15.97 1.68
CA TYR A 105 7.50 16.41 2.07
C TYR A 105 7.33 16.41 3.59
N LEU A 106 8.18 17.15 4.29
CA LEU A 106 8.30 17.14 5.77
C LEU A 106 7.01 17.55 6.50
N GLU A 107 6.10 18.24 5.84
CA GLU A 107 4.80 18.61 6.38
C GLU A 107 3.77 17.47 6.34
N CYS A 108 4.07 16.37 5.62
CA CYS A 108 3.18 15.23 5.51
C CYS A 108 3.58 14.12 6.48
N GLU A 109 2.59 13.56 7.14
CA GLU A 109 2.74 12.36 7.98
C GLU A 109 2.49 11.12 7.12
N VAL A 110 3.23 10.05 7.41
CA VAL A 110 3.06 8.74 6.76
C VAL A 110 2.75 7.70 7.84
N GLU A 111 1.65 6.98 7.65
CA GLU A 111 1.28 5.82 8.48
C GLU A 111 1.21 4.56 7.61
N VAL A 112 1.96 3.54 7.99
CA VAL A 112 1.97 2.25 7.29
C VAL A 112 0.96 1.32 7.95
N VAL A 113 0.07 0.77 7.16
CA VAL A 113 -0.96 -0.18 7.58
C VAL A 113 -0.70 -1.54 6.97
N SER A 114 -0.50 -2.54 7.82
CA SER A 114 -0.17 -3.91 7.40
C SER A 114 -1.32 -4.58 6.63
N GLY A 115 -0.96 -5.47 5.72
CA GLY A 115 -1.88 -6.36 5.03
C GLY A 115 -1.40 -7.80 5.05
N VAL A 116 -2.25 -8.72 4.62
CA VAL A 116 -1.89 -10.13 4.47
C VAL A 116 -1.07 -10.29 3.19
N THR A 117 0.23 -10.60 3.33
CA THR A 117 1.12 -10.83 2.18
C THR A 117 0.74 -12.10 1.41
N ALA A 118 0.98 -12.11 0.10
CA ALA A 118 0.75 -13.25 -0.77
C ALA A 118 1.46 -14.54 -0.30
N ALA A 119 2.60 -14.43 0.37
CA ALA A 119 3.33 -15.56 0.91
C ALA A 119 2.49 -16.34 1.95
N LEU A 120 1.84 -15.63 2.88
CA LEU A 120 0.99 -16.25 3.91
C LEU A 120 -0.36 -16.66 3.33
N ALA A 121 -0.99 -15.84 2.51
CA ALA A 121 -2.26 -16.17 1.89
C ALA A 121 -2.15 -17.38 0.94
N GLY A 122 -1.09 -17.44 0.14
CA GLY A 122 -0.79 -18.57 -0.74
C GLY A 122 -0.50 -19.85 0.05
N GLY A 123 0.28 -19.75 1.13
CA GLY A 123 0.52 -20.89 2.03
C GLY A 123 -0.77 -21.48 2.59
N ALA A 124 -1.70 -20.63 3.00
CA ALA A 124 -3.01 -21.06 3.50
C ALA A 124 -3.85 -21.79 2.44
N VAL A 125 -3.92 -21.23 1.22
CA VAL A 125 -4.67 -21.82 0.09
C VAL A 125 -4.09 -23.17 -0.33
N LEU A 126 -2.75 -23.29 -0.32
CA LEU A 126 -2.05 -24.52 -0.71
C LEU A 126 -1.99 -25.58 0.40
N GLY A 127 -2.44 -25.25 1.62
CA GLY A 127 -2.26 -26.14 2.77
C GLY A 127 -0.79 -26.36 3.11
N ALA A 128 0.07 -25.38 2.85
CA ALA A 128 1.51 -25.41 3.07
C ALA A 128 1.88 -24.57 4.32
N PRO A 129 1.85 -25.15 5.54
CA PRO A 129 2.15 -24.41 6.75
C PRO A 129 3.63 -24.04 6.83
N LEU A 130 3.90 -22.82 7.26
CA LEU A 130 5.25 -22.31 7.51
C LEU A 130 5.60 -22.58 8.99
N MET A 131 6.07 -23.77 9.29
CA MET A 131 6.29 -24.28 10.64
C MET A 131 7.60 -23.79 11.27
N HIS A 132 8.56 -23.37 10.47
CA HIS A 132 9.90 -22.93 10.86
C HIS A 132 10.27 -21.64 10.11
N ASP A 133 11.53 -21.25 10.19
CA ASP A 133 12.06 -20.11 9.47
C ASP A 133 11.80 -20.22 7.97
N PHE A 134 11.48 -19.10 7.34
CA PHE A 134 11.25 -19.05 5.90
C PHE A 134 11.83 -17.77 5.30
N ALA A 135 12.16 -17.83 4.03
CA ALA A 135 12.58 -16.68 3.23
C ALA A 135 11.54 -16.37 2.16
N VAL A 136 11.33 -15.09 1.91
CA VAL A 136 10.47 -14.61 0.81
C VAL A 136 11.36 -14.06 -0.29
N ILE A 137 11.21 -14.60 -1.49
CA ILE A 137 11.99 -14.21 -2.66
C ILE A 137 11.01 -13.81 -3.77
N SER A 138 11.18 -12.60 -4.31
CA SER A 138 10.41 -12.14 -5.46
C SER A 138 11.04 -12.66 -6.75
N LEU A 139 10.31 -13.47 -7.49
CA LEU A 139 10.73 -13.94 -8.81
C LEU A 139 10.59 -12.87 -9.90
N SER A 140 9.89 -11.79 -9.64
CA SER A 140 9.77 -10.63 -10.54
C SER A 140 10.86 -9.58 -10.30
N ASP A 141 11.64 -9.72 -9.23
CA ASP A 141 12.76 -8.86 -8.92
C ASP A 141 13.97 -9.23 -9.79
N LEU A 142 14.37 -8.33 -10.67
CA LEU A 142 15.53 -8.52 -11.55
C LEU A 142 16.87 -8.31 -10.82
N LEU A 143 16.86 -7.89 -9.56
CA LEU A 143 18.08 -7.68 -8.76
C LEU A 143 18.63 -8.98 -8.16
N THR A 144 17.80 -10.01 -8.04
CA THR A 144 18.20 -11.33 -7.54
C THR A 144 18.27 -12.31 -8.71
N PRO A 145 19.43 -12.59 -9.26
CA PRO A 145 19.57 -13.54 -10.37
C PRO A 145 19.22 -14.96 -9.94
N TRP A 146 18.66 -15.73 -10.88
CA TRP A 146 18.16 -17.09 -10.64
C TRP A 146 19.21 -18.02 -10.02
N GLU A 147 20.46 -17.89 -10.44
CA GLU A 147 21.60 -18.69 -9.95
C GLU A 147 21.92 -18.49 -8.45
N LYS A 148 21.32 -17.46 -7.83
CA LYS A 148 21.40 -17.24 -6.38
C LYS A 148 20.22 -17.80 -5.61
N ILE A 149 19.18 -18.25 -6.31
CA ILE A 149 17.95 -18.81 -5.74
C ILE A 149 18.01 -20.33 -5.66
N GLU A 150 18.74 -20.94 -6.57
CA GLU A 150 19.05 -22.39 -6.58
C GLU A 150 20.06 -22.73 -5.48
#